data_cdd7e3bb468e32215d052aad72433246
#
_entry.id   cdd7e3bb468e32215d052aad72433246
#
_cell.length_a   1.000
_cell.length_b   1.000
_cell.length_c   1.000
_cell.angle_alpha   90.00
_cell.angle_beta   90.00
_cell.angle_gamma   90.00
#
_symmetry.space_group_name_H-M   'P 1'
#
loop_
_entity.id
_entity.type
_entity.pdbx_description
1 polymer ?
#
loop_
_entity_poly.entity_id
_entity_poly.type
_entity_poly.pdbx_seq_one_letter_code
_entity_poly.pdbx_strand_id
1 'polypeptide(L)'
;MRKILLAAAFSAAFVTAPASAQWYAGAGLGLANTDARETSVKVLGGYQADRHWGIEAALTDFGHYRGSDAKSVSLAATGTLPLDRWWSLMAKVGVSSNRTGLAGSSDRREALVGIAVGYTLSRNLGVRLEYEQYGRLADPGSGFNDRADNLALIGKYSF
;
A
#
# COMPACT_ATOMS: atom_id res chain seq x y z
N MET A 1 14.38 24.67 6.88
CA MET A 1 13.87 24.13 8.14
C MET A 1 12.36 23.87 8.04
N ARG A 2 11.90 22.91 7.21
CA ARG A 2 10.46 22.60 7.01
C ARG A 2 10.20 21.09 6.79
N LYS A 3 11.04 20.20 7.31
CA LYS A 3 10.97 18.76 7.06
C LYS A 3 10.64 17.88 8.28
N ILE A 4 10.21 18.46 9.41
CA ILE A 4 10.02 17.71 10.68
C ILE A 4 8.55 17.62 11.13
N LEU A 5 7.59 18.14 10.39
CA LEU A 5 6.18 18.24 10.83
C LEU A 5 5.24 17.10 10.39
N LEU A 6 5.75 16.07 9.73
CA LEU A 6 4.91 14.92 9.27
C LEU A 6 4.94 13.70 10.20
N ALA A 7 5.76 13.70 11.25
CA ALA A 7 5.87 12.58 12.19
C ALA A 7 4.91 12.69 13.39
N ALA A 8 4.23 13.81 13.60
CA ALA A 8 3.47 14.08 14.82
C ALA A 8 1.96 13.82 14.72
N ALA A 9 1.42 13.43 13.56
CA ALA A 9 -0.02 13.26 13.36
C ALA A 9 -0.53 11.82 13.61
N PHE A 10 0.34 10.87 13.98
CA PHE A 10 -0.05 9.46 14.18
C PHE A 10 -0.39 9.09 15.62
N SER A 11 -0.39 10.03 16.57
CA SER A 11 -0.43 9.72 18.01
C SER A 11 -1.80 9.85 18.68
N ALA A 12 -2.91 10.05 17.99
CA ALA A 12 -4.16 10.35 18.66
C ALA A 12 -5.39 9.72 18.01
N ALA A 13 -5.51 8.39 18.10
CA ALA A 13 -6.81 7.72 18.04
C ALA A 13 -6.73 6.31 18.61
N PHE A 14 -6.36 6.16 19.88
CA PHE A 14 -6.66 4.94 20.62
C PHE A 14 -8.13 4.97 21.03
N VAL A 15 -9.01 4.70 20.08
CA VAL A 15 -10.39 4.35 20.36
C VAL A 15 -10.37 2.93 20.88
N THR A 16 -11.00 2.68 22.03
CA THR A 16 -11.22 1.35 22.60
C THR A 16 -11.94 0.48 21.58
N ALA A 17 -11.18 -0.35 20.87
CA ALA A 17 -11.70 -1.24 19.85
C ALA A 17 -12.24 -2.53 20.51
N PRO A 18 -13.27 -3.19 19.95
CA PRO A 18 -13.71 -4.50 20.41
C PRO A 18 -12.54 -5.50 20.29
N ALA A 19 -12.57 -6.56 21.11
CA ALA A 19 -11.45 -7.50 21.34
C ALA A 19 -10.86 -8.22 20.11
N SER A 20 -11.39 -7.99 18.92
CA SER A 20 -10.91 -8.52 17.63
C SER A 20 -10.43 -7.43 16.66
N ALA A 21 -10.63 -6.16 16.98
CA ALA A 21 -10.24 -5.04 16.14
C ALA A 21 -8.81 -4.59 16.46
N GLN A 22 -7.98 -4.47 15.44
CA GLN A 22 -6.54 -4.24 15.60
C GLN A 22 -6.02 -3.22 14.59
N TRP A 23 -5.31 -2.22 15.09
CA TRP A 23 -4.51 -1.35 14.23
C TRP A 23 -3.22 -2.05 13.85
N TYR A 24 -2.75 -1.79 12.64
CA TYR A 24 -1.45 -2.24 12.19
C TYR A 24 -0.76 -1.19 11.32
N ALA A 25 0.56 -1.27 11.32
CA ALA A 25 1.40 -0.51 10.41
C ALA A 25 2.38 -1.46 9.72
N GLY A 26 2.84 -1.08 8.55
CA GLY A 26 3.79 -1.87 7.80
C GLY A 26 4.66 -1.02 6.88
N ALA A 27 5.81 -1.58 6.56
CA ALA A 27 6.71 -1.01 5.57
C ALA A 27 7.37 -2.14 4.78
N GLY A 28 7.70 -1.87 3.53
CA GLY A 28 8.29 -2.86 2.66
C GLY A 28 8.96 -2.30 1.44
N LEU A 29 9.65 -3.20 0.76
CA LEU A 29 10.31 -2.96 -0.51
C LEU A 29 9.63 -3.82 -1.58
N GLY A 30 9.53 -3.28 -2.77
CA GLY A 30 8.92 -3.96 -3.90
C GLY A 30 9.67 -3.73 -5.20
N LEU A 31 9.18 -4.42 -6.21
CA LEU A 31 9.56 -4.25 -7.60
C LEU A 31 8.35 -3.74 -8.35
N ALA A 32 8.42 -2.51 -8.83
CA ALA A 32 7.45 -1.96 -9.72
C ALA A 32 7.78 -2.42 -11.15
N ASN A 33 6.80 -3.00 -11.83
CA ASN A 33 6.91 -3.36 -13.22
C ASN A 33 6.32 -2.20 -14.03
N THR A 34 7.15 -1.20 -14.25
CA THR A 34 7.01 -0.17 -15.26
C THR A 34 8.04 -0.49 -16.34
N ASP A 35 8.19 0.24 -17.41
CA ASP A 35 9.14 -0.05 -18.55
C ASP A 35 10.57 -0.47 -18.13
N ALA A 36 10.97 -0.21 -16.87
CA ALA A 36 12.16 -0.73 -16.22
C ALA A 36 11.76 -1.28 -14.84
N ARG A 37 12.42 -2.35 -14.38
CA ARG A 37 12.25 -2.87 -13.01
C ARG A 37 12.84 -1.86 -12.04
N GLU A 38 11.99 -1.06 -11.42
CA GLU A 38 12.36 -0.08 -10.40
C GLU A 38 12.06 -0.62 -9.01
N THR A 39 12.92 -0.29 -8.05
CA THR A 39 12.66 -0.61 -6.65
C THR A 39 11.62 0.36 -6.09
N SER A 40 10.54 -0.17 -5.54
CA SER A 40 9.52 0.62 -4.85
C SER A 40 9.68 0.52 -3.35
N VAL A 41 9.28 1.60 -2.65
CA VAL A 41 9.18 1.65 -1.20
C VAL A 41 7.72 1.88 -0.85
N LYS A 42 7.19 1.07 0.07
CA LYS A 42 5.79 1.18 0.51
C LYS A 42 5.71 1.31 2.03
N VAL A 43 4.89 2.24 2.50
CA VAL A 43 4.50 2.38 3.91
C VAL A 43 2.98 2.32 3.97
N LEU A 44 2.45 1.57 4.92
CA LEU A 44 1.02 1.40 5.08
C LEU A 44 0.57 1.44 6.53
N GLY A 45 -0.68 1.78 6.72
CA GLY A 45 -1.38 1.66 7.98
C GLY A 45 -2.80 1.16 7.73
N GLY A 46 -3.30 0.34 8.61
CA GLY A 46 -4.62 -0.24 8.45
C GLY A 46 -5.31 -0.56 9.78
N TYR A 47 -6.57 -0.83 9.64
CA TYR A 47 -7.44 -1.24 10.72
C TYR A 47 -8.14 -2.54 10.33
N GLN A 48 -7.91 -3.58 11.10
CA GLN A 48 -8.58 -4.86 10.98
C GLN A 48 -9.81 -4.84 11.89
N ALA A 49 -11.00 -4.79 11.30
CA ALA A 49 -12.26 -4.72 12.06
C ALA A 49 -12.59 -6.07 12.70
N ASP A 50 -12.31 -7.15 12.01
CA ASP A 50 -12.46 -8.52 12.46
C ASP A 50 -11.41 -9.44 11.79
N ARG A 51 -11.56 -10.76 11.90
CA ARG A 51 -10.60 -11.72 11.32
C ARG A 51 -10.56 -11.70 9.79
N HIS A 52 -11.59 -11.16 9.14
CA HIS A 52 -11.77 -11.24 7.70
C HIS A 52 -11.71 -9.88 7.01
N TRP A 53 -12.18 -8.81 7.67
CA TRP A 53 -12.38 -7.51 7.02
C TRP A 53 -11.55 -6.40 7.66
N GLY A 54 -11.01 -5.54 6.83
CA GLY A 54 -10.25 -4.38 7.26
C GLY A 54 -10.22 -3.29 6.20
N ILE A 55 -9.57 -2.19 6.57
CA ILE A 55 -9.25 -1.08 5.67
C ILE A 55 -7.77 -0.77 5.78
N GLU A 56 -7.16 -0.38 4.68
CA GLU A 56 -5.74 -0.07 4.60
C GLU A 56 -5.52 1.19 3.77
N ALA A 57 -4.70 2.10 4.28
CA ALA A 57 -4.16 3.22 3.54
C ALA A 57 -2.66 3.00 3.32
N ALA A 58 -2.16 3.33 2.14
CA ALA A 58 -0.75 3.17 1.82
C ALA A 58 -0.20 4.34 1.01
N LEU A 59 1.10 4.57 1.20
CA LEU A 59 1.93 5.45 0.41
C LEU A 59 2.96 4.57 -0.29
N THR A 60 3.03 4.66 -1.60
CA THR A 60 4.00 3.92 -2.42
C THR A 60 4.82 4.91 -3.22
N ASP A 61 6.13 4.80 -3.10
CA ASP A 61 7.10 5.51 -3.93
C ASP A 61 7.67 4.50 -4.92
N PHE A 62 7.46 4.71 -6.20
CA PHE A 62 7.90 3.82 -7.29
C PHE A 62 9.30 4.15 -7.80
N GLY A 63 10.02 5.07 -7.14
CA GLY A 63 11.33 5.52 -7.57
C GLY A 63 11.26 6.51 -8.74
N HIS A 64 12.32 6.52 -9.56
CA HIS A 64 12.44 7.44 -10.69
C HIS A 64 11.89 6.81 -11.97
N TYR A 65 10.74 7.28 -12.40
CA TYR A 65 10.16 6.91 -13.69
C TYR A 65 10.43 8.02 -14.71
N ARG A 66 11.24 7.75 -15.75
CA ARG A 66 11.61 8.70 -16.84
C ARG A 66 12.06 10.07 -16.31
N GLY A 67 12.85 10.09 -15.23
CA GLY A 67 13.37 11.33 -14.63
C GLY A 67 12.39 12.12 -13.77
N SER A 68 11.23 11.52 -13.44
CA SER A 68 10.22 12.10 -12.53
C SER A 68 9.91 11.13 -11.41
N ASP A 69 9.73 11.66 -10.19
CA ASP A 69 9.31 10.86 -9.02
C ASP A 69 7.85 10.44 -9.21
N ALA A 70 7.59 9.13 -9.15
CA ALA A 70 6.24 8.57 -9.19
C ALA A 70 5.82 8.12 -7.79
N LYS A 71 4.75 8.72 -7.27
CA LYS A 71 4.20 8.42 -5.94
C LYS A 71 2.72 8.12 -6.02
N SER A 72 2.26 7.17 -5.20
CA SER A 72 0.86 6.82 -5.09
C SER A 72 0.38 6.89 -3.65
N VAL A 73 -0.82 7.39 -3.45
CA VAL A 73 -1.58 7.30 -2.22
C VAL A 73 -2.78 6.40 -2.51
N SER A 74 -2.99 5.38 -1.69
CA SER A 74 -4.10 4.44 -1.89
C SER A 74 -4.92 4.23 -0.62
N LEU A 75 -6.19 3.91 -0.82
CA LEU A 75 -7.13 3.48 0.22
C LEU A 75 -7.89 2.26 -0.30
N ALA A 76 -7.88 1.19 0.48
CA ALA A 76 -8.47 -0.08 0.08
C ALA A 76 -9.24 -0.75 1.21
N ALA A 77 -10.32 -1.45 0.88
CA ALA A 77 -10.90 -2.47 1.71
C ALA A 77 -10.10 -3.77 1.55
N THR A 78 -9.91 -4.48 2.64
CA THR A 78 -9.15 -5.74 2.67
C THR A 78 -10.01 -6.88 3.15
N GLY A 79 -9.96 -8.00 2.43
CA GLY A 79 -10.56 -9.27 2.84
C GLY A 79 -9.46 -10.28 3.14
N THR A 80 -9.41 -10.83 4.35
CA THR A 80 -8.40 -11.79 4.78
C THR A 80 -9.04 -13.15 5.04
N LEU A 81 -8.47 -14.19 4.45
CA LEU A 81 -8.82 -15.58 4.69
C LEU A 81 -7.67 -16.25 5.45
N PRO A 82 -7.81 -16.53 6.76
CA PRO A 82 -6.82 -17.32 7.48
C PRO A 82 -6.86 -18.77 6.95
N LEU A 83 -5.72 -19.27 6.48
CA LEU A 83 -5.57 -20.64 5.98
C LEU A 83 -5.23 -21.59 7.13
N ASP A 84 -4.35 -21.14 8.02
CA ASP A 84 -3.99 -21.84 9.24
C ASP A 84 -3.52 -20.84 10.33
N ARG A 85 -2.78 -21.33 11.34
CA ARG A 85 -2.24 -20.51 12.44
C ARG A 85 -1.23 -19.47 11.96
N TRP A 86 -0.51 -19.75 10.87
CA TRP A 86 0.62 -18.97 10.42
C TRP A 86 0.37 -18.27 9.09
N TRP A 87 -0.42 -18.88 8.20
CA TRP A 87 -0.64 -18.42 6.83
C TRP A 87 -2.01 -17.78 6.65
N SER A 88 -2.04 -16.73 5.88
CA SER A 88 -3.27 -16.06 5.46
C SER A 88 -3.19 -15.66 3.99
N LEU A 89 -4.33 -15.67 3.33
CA LEU A 89 -4.52 -15.09 2.00
C LEU A 89 -5.31 -13.79 2.17
N MET A 90 -4.90 -12.74 1.48
CA MET A 90 -5.58 -11.44 1.51
C MET A 90 -5.91 -11.01 0.09
N ALA A 91 -7.09 -10.44 -0.07
CA ALA A 91 -7.46 -9.67 -1.26
C ALA A 91 -7.75 -8.24 -0.84
N LYS A 92 -7.51 -7.30 -1.76
CA LYS A 92 -7.83 -5.89 -1.53
C LYS A 92 -8.42 -5.27 -2.78
N VAL A 93 -9.33 -4.33 -2.56
CA VAL A 93 -9.94 -3.51 -3.60
C VAL A 93 -10.09 -2.09 -3.08
N GLY A 94 -9.74 -1.12 -3.90
CA GLY A 94 -9.74 0.27 -3.47
C GLY A 94 -9.52 1.25 -4.61
N VAL A 95 -9.03 2.41 -4.22
CA VAL A 95 -8.69 3.51 -5.11
C VAL A 95 -7.27 3.99 -4.83
N SER A 96 -6.56 4.36 -5.87
CA SER A 96 -5.26 5.01 -5.78
C SER A 96 -5.30 6.38 -6.47
N SER A 97 -4.55 7.33 -5.93
CA SER A 97 -4.27 8.61 -6.54
C SER A 97 -2.78 8.67 -6.86
N ASN A 98 -2.48 8.70 -8.14
CA ASN A 98 -1.11 8.68 -8.65
C ASN A 98 -0.66 10.10 -9.00
N ARG A 99 0.50 10.52 -8.49
CA ARG A 99 1.14 11.81 -8.79
C ARG A 99 2.47 11.56 -9.47
N THR A 100 2.62 12.06 -10.67
CA THR A 100 3.91 12.16 -11.37
C THR A 100 4.40 13.61 -11.29
N GLY A 101 5.64 13.83 -10.83
CA GLY A 101 6.20 15.14 -10.53
C GLY A 101 6.57 15.98 -11.73
N LEU A 102 6.59 17.30 -11.52
CA LEU A 102 6.94 18.47 -12.32
C LEU A 102 5.83 19.01 -13.24
N ALA A 103 5.19 20.09 -12.72
CA ALA A 103 4.41 21.09 -13.46
C ALA A 103 3.15 20.57 -14.19
N GLY A 104 2.16 20.14 -13.41
CA GLY A 104 0.83 19.83 -13.93
C GLY A 104 0.24 18.67 -13.16
N SER A 105 -0.38 18.93 -12.02
CA SER A 105 -1.01 17.89 -11.19
C SER A 105 -2.22 17.29 -11.90
N SER A 106 -2.01 16.21 -12.63
CA SER A 106 -3.10 15.31 -12.99
C SER A 106 -3.32 14.36 -11.81
N ASP A 107 -4.15 14.76 -10.87
CA ASP A 107 -4.73 13.86 -9.87
C ASP A 107 -5.65 12.88 -10.62
N ARG A 108 -5.15 11.71 -10.94
CA ARG A 108 -5.97 10.66 -11.54
C ARG A 108 -6.28 9.60 -10.50
N ARG A 109 -7.58 9.41 -10.27
CA ARG A 109 -8.08 8.34 -9.40
C ARG A 109 -8.24 7.08 -10.25
N GLU A 110 -7.55 6.03 -9.85
CA GLU A 110 -7.59 4.73 -10.53
C GLU A 110 -8.04 3.64 -9.54
N ALA A 111 -8.64 2.59 -10.08
CA ALA A 111 -8.99 1.43 -9.28
C ALA A 111 -7.72 0.68 -8.85
N LEU A 112 -7.67 0.28 -7.58
CA LEU A 112 -6.65 -0.57 -7.01
C LEU A 112 -7.21 -1.95 -6.75
N VAL A 113 -6.54 -2.98 -7.22
CA VAL A 113 -6.81 -4.37 -6.86
C VAL A 113 -5.51 -5.05 -6.45
N GLY A 114 -5.56 -5.94 -5.48
CA GLY A 114 -4.37 -6.64 -5.01
C GLY A 114 -4.70 -7.96 -4.34
N ILE A 115 -3.69 -8.82 -4.31
CA ILE A 115 -3.69 -10.07 -3.56
C ILE A 115 -2.40 -10.16 -2.75
N ALA A 116 -2.46 -10.82 -1.60
CA ALA A 116 -1.28 -11.02 -0.79
C ALA A 116 -1.33 -12.36 -0.04
N VAL A 117 -0.14 -12.90 0.22
CA VAL A 117 0.06 -14.02 1.13
C VAL A 117 0.79 -13.50 2.35
N GLY A 118 0.20 -13.70 3.52
CA GLY A 118 0.76 -13.30 4.81
C GLY A 118 1.27 -14.48 5.61
N TYR A 119 2.36 -14.26 6.33
CA TYR A 119 2.91 -15.19 7.32
C TYR A 119 3.08 -14.50 8.66
N THR A 120 2.53 -15.09 9.71
CA THR A 120 2.59 -14.58 11.08
C THR A 120 3.85 -15.11 11.76
N LEU A 121 4.77 -14.22 12.12
CA LEU A 121 6.02 -14.55 12.81
C LEU A 121 5.82 -14.64 14.33
N SER A 122 4.99 -13.74 14.88
CA SER A 122 4.67 -13.68 16.29
C SER A 122 3.28 -13.05 16.48
N ARG A 123 2.86 -12.84 17.73
CA ARG A 123 1.56 -12.20 18.04
C ARG A 123 1.37 -10.84 17.39
N ASN A 124 2.46 -10.08 17.26
CA ASN A 124 2.43 -8.71 16.78
C ASN A 124 3.16 -8.52 15.43
N LEU A 125 4.00 -9.48 15.03
CA LEU A 125 4.82 -9.37 13.82
C LEU A 125 4.39 -10.35 12.76
N GLY A 126 4.32 -9.88 11.54
CA GLY A 126 4.12 -10.69 10.35
C GLY A 126 4.87 -10.14 9.14
N VAL A 127 4.99 -10.96 8.13
CA VAL A 127 5.47 -10.58 6.80
C VAL A 127 4.39 -10.86 5.79
N ARG A 128 4.37 -10.10 4.69
CA ARG A 128 3.38 -10.22 3.64
C ARG A 128 4.03 -10.02 2.29
N LEU A 129 3.85 -10.97 1.38
CA LEU A 129 4.15 -10.80 -0.03
C LEU A 129 2.87 -10.35 -0.74
N GLU A 130 2.92 -9.21 -1.41
CA GLU A 130 1.77 -8.52 -1.96
C GLU A 130 2.00 -8.19 -3.43
N TYR A 131 1.00 -8.51 -4.25
CA TYR A 131 0.93 -8.09 -5.64
C TYR A 131 -0.26 -7.15 -5.83
N GLU A 132 -0.01 -5.97 -6.35
CA GLU A 132 -1.02 -4.92 -6.57
C GLU A 132 -0.97 -4.36 -7.97
N GLN A 133 -2.14 -4.05 -8.50
CA GLN A 133 -2.33 -3.31 -9.74
C GLN A 133 -2.96 -1.96 -9.41
N TYR A 134 -2.29 -0.88 -9.81
CA TYR A 134 -2.67 0.51 -9.53
C TYR A 134 -3.41 1.18 -10.69
N GLY A 135 -4.01 0.42 -11.59
CA GLY A 135 -4.66 0.95 -12.79
C GLY A 135 -3.66 1.51 -13.79
N ARG A 136 -4.02 2.60 -14.47
CA ARG A 136 -3.21 3.20 -15.52
C ARG A 136 -2.41 4.39 -14.99
N LEU A 137 -1.11 4.38 -15.17
CA LEU A 137 -0.29 5.58 -15.04
C LEU A 137 -0.47 6.39 -16.34
N ALA A 138 -1.01 7.60 -16.22
CA ALA A 138 -1.17 8.45 -17.40
C ALA A 138 0.06 9.32 -17.60
N ASP A 139 0.68 9.16 -18.75
CA ASP A 139 1.54 10.19 -19.32
C ASP A 139 0.69 11.06 -20.27
N PRO A 140 0.60 12.38 -20.08
CA PRO A 140 -0.24 13.26 -20.90
C PRO A 140 0.22 13.40 -22.36
N GLY A 141 1.31 12.77 -22.77
CA GLY A 141 1.92 12.96 -24.09
C GLY A 141 2.12 11.73 -24.96
N SER A 142 2.00 10.55 -24.44
CA SER A 142 2.45 9.34 -25.15
C SER A 142 1.38 8.28 -25.21
N GLY A 143 0.24 8.39 -25.64
CA GLY A 143 -0.74 7.35 -26.03
C GLY A 143 -0.57 5.89 -25.52
N PHE A 144 0.38 5.62 -24.63
CA PHE A 144 0.70 4.32 -24.04
C PHE A 144 -0.06 4.12 -22.74
N ASN A 145 -0.80 3.00 -22.67
CA ASN A 145 -1.57 2.55 -21.52
C ASN A 145 -0.71 1.60 -20.67
N ASP A 146 0.25 2.10 -19.92
CA ASP A 146 1.06 1.26 -19.05
C ASP A 146 0.33 1.02 -17.73
N ARG A 147 0.13 -0.25 -17.39
CA ARG A 147 -0.37 -0.67 -16.09
C ARG A 147 0.79 -0.64 -15.09
N ALA A 148 0.58 -0.01 -13.95
CA ALA A 148 1.53 -0.08 -12.87
C ALA A 148 1.21 -1.29 -11.99
N ASP A 149 2.09 -2.27 -12.05
CA ASP A 149 2.05 -3.43 -11.18
C ASP A 149 3.18 -3.32 -10.15
N ASN A 150 2.92 -3.74 -8.93
CA ASN A 150 3.91 -3.76 -7.85
C ASN A 150 3.90 -5.08 -7.11
N LEU A 151 5.05 -5.71 -6.99
CA LEU A 151 5.27 -6.88 -6.14
C LEU A 151 6.12 -6.44 -4.94
N ALA A 152 5.58 -6.47 -3.74
CA ALA A 152 6.25 -5.98 -2.54
C ALA A 152 6.29 -7.01 -1.42
N LEU A 153 7.42 -7.03 -0.70
CA LEU A 153 7.57 -7.73 0.57
C LEU A 153 7.44 -6.70 1.71
N ILE A 154 6.49 -6.93 2.61
CA ILE A 154 6.10 -5.98 3.64
C ILE A 154 6.24 -6.63 5.02
N GLY A 155 6.96 -5.96 5.92
CA GLY A 155 6.91 -6.25 7.35
C GLY A 155 5.72 -5.53 7.98
N LYS A 156 4.91 -6.24 8.76
CA LYS A 156 3.71 -5.72 9.43
C LYS A 156 3.85 -5.86 10.93
N TYR A 157 3.49 -4.80 11.65
CA TYR A 157 3.34 -4.79 13.11
C TYR A 157 1.90 -4.49 13.49
N SER A 158 1.29 -5.32 14.34
CA SER A 158 -0.07 -5.15 14.86
C SER A 158 -0.02 -4.75 16.34
N PHE A 159 -0.80 -3.76 16.72
CA PHE A 159 -0.83 -3.16 18.05
C PHE A 159 -1.82 -3.84 18.97
#